data_c48f8b532ec37722a05c20ee21bda14e
#
_entry.id   c48f8b532ec37722a05c20ee21bda14e
#
_cell.length_a   1.000
_cell.length_b   1.000
_cell.length_c   1.000
_cell.angle_alpha   90.00
_cell.angle_beta   90.00
_cell.angle_gamma   90.00
#
_symmetry.space_group_name_H-M   'P 1'
#
loop_
_entity.id
_entity.type
_entity.pdbx_description
1 polymer ?
#
loop_
_entity_poly.entity_id
_entity_poly.type
_entity_poly.pdbx_seq_one_letter_code
_entity_poly.pdbx_strand_id
1 'polypeptide(L)'
;MTQPTLTPRQRKLRGTATILAWLAGLVVLFILVTHYRNRPSPYDPEEESEVITSNLRLNLPQAAPDPIFEDITEQAGLSGFRTFQGPRTSQLPEDMGGGAAFGDFDNDGDDDLFLVSVGGHLNLPTNELPPSQLYRNRGDGTFDNVSTFPELRIRGMGA
;
A
#
# COMPACT_ATOMS: atom_id res chain seq x y z
N MET A 1 67.96 35.52 -6.49
CA MET A 1 66.54 35.56 -6.04
C MET A 1 66.45 34.80 -4.75
N THR A 2 66.44 35.53 -3.61
CA THR A 2 66.36 34.96 -2.25
C THR A 2 64.92 34.68 -1.91
N GLN A 3 64.59 33.44 -1.65
CA GLN A 3 63.25 33.05 -1.18
C GLN A 3 62.98 33.62 0.20
N PRO A 4 61.77 34.19 0.47
CA PRO A 4 61.47 34.74 1.78
C PRO A 4 61.36 33.62 2.82
N THR A 5 62.25 33.68 3.84
CA THR A 5 62.23 32.73 4.97
C THR A 5 61.05 33.06 5.88
N LEU A 6 60.13 32.12 6.04
CA LEU A 6 58.97 32.28 6.93
C LEU A 6 59.40 32.37 8.41
N THR A 7 58.83 33.30 9.17
CA THR A 7 59.05 33.38 10.60
C THR A 7 58.49 32.18 11.37
N PRO A 8 58.99 31.80 12.54
CA PRO A 8 58.51 30.64 13.31
C PRO A 8 57.02 30.68 13.59
N ARG A 9 56.44 31.86 13.75
CA ARG A 9 55.01 32.07 13.97
C ARG A 9 54.18 31.77 12.70
N GLN A 10 54.69 32.13 11.54
CA GLN A 10 54.05 31.84 10.25
C GLN A 10 54.11 30.35 9.90
N ARG A 11 55.15 29.62 10.29
CA ARG A 11 55.26 28.16 10.14
C ARG A 11 54.21 27.42 10.99
N LYS A 12 54.03 27.84 12.27
CA LYS A 12 52.97 27.26 13.15
C LYS A 12 51.58 27.53 12.61
N LEU A 13 51.28 28.76 12.14
CA LEU A 13 49.99 29.10 11.55
C LEU A 13 49.70 28.32 10.27
N ARG A 14 50.69 28.06 9.42
CA ARG A 14 50.51 27.21 8.23
C ARG A 14 50.28 25.76 8.61
N GLY A 15 50.96 25.22 9.59
CA GLY A 15 50.77 23.86 10.08
C GLY A 15 49.36 23.64 10.66
N THR A 16 48.85 24.58 11.47
CA THR A 16 47.48 24.50 12.00
C THR A 16 46.42 24.66 10.91
N ALA A 17 46.63 25.53 9.92
CA ALA A 17 45.71 25.74 8.82
C ALA A 17 45.63 24.49 7.92
N THR A 18 46.75 23.79 7.68
CA THR A 18 46.75 22.53 6.91
C THR A 18 46.03 21.42 7.66
N ILE A 19 46.21 21.28 8.98
CA ILE A 19 45.49 20.28 9.79
C ILE A 19 43.98 20.55 9.77
N LEU A 20 43.55 21.78 9.92
CA LEU A 20 42.15 22.17 9.87
C LEU A 20 41.54 21.91 8.50
N ALA A 21 42.27 22.15 7.41
CA ALA A 21 41.85 21.84 6.05
C ALA A 21 41.64 20.33 5.84
N TRP A 22 42.56 19.49 6.36
CA TRP A 22 42.39 18.02 6.30
C TRP A 22 41.21 17.51 7.11
N LEU A 23 40.99 18.07 8.33
CA LEU A 23 39.82 17.71 9.13
C LEU A 23 38.52 18.13 8.45
N ALA A 24 38.46 19.31 7.87
CA ALA A 24 37.30 19.74 7.09
C ALA A 24 37.06 18.81 5.88
N GLY A 25 38.09 18.40 5.17
CA GLY A 25 38.02 17.45 4.07
C GLY A 25 37.46 16.07 4.50
N LEU A 26 37.91 15.57 5.66
CA LEU A 26 37.38 14.32 6.22
C LEU A 26 35.90 14.41 6.61
N VAL A 27 35.50 15.55 7.19
CA VAL A 27 34.07 15.77 7.51
C VAL A 27 33.21 15.79 6.24
N VAL A 28 33.67 16.52 5.22
CA VAL A 28 32.96 16.55 3.93
C VAL A 28 32.87 15.15 3.32
N LEU A 29 33.98 14.42 3.31
CA LEU A 29 34.01 13.04 2.82
C LEU A 29 33.05 12.14 3.60
N PHE A 30 33.01 12.25 4.93
CA PHE A 30 32.10 11.50 5.78
C PHE A 30 30.63 11.82 5.45
N ILE A 31 30.28 13.10 5.26
CA ILE A 31 28.93 13.53 4.87
C ILE A 31 28.57 12.97 3.50
N LEU A 32 29.49 13.01 2.53
CA LEU A 32 29.25 12.46 1.20
C LEU A 32 29.04 10.94 1.23
N VAL A 33 29.86 10.23 1.98
CA VAL A 33 29.74 8.75 2.13
C VAL A 33 28.42 8.38 2.82
N THR A 34 28.05 9.08 3.90
CA THR A 34 26.78 8.84 4.59
C THR A 34 25.58 9.18 3.70
N HIS A 35 25.65 10.28 2.97
CA HIS A 35 24.61 10.66 2.02
C HIS A 35 24.46 9.64 0.87
N TYR A 36 25.57 9.13 0.35
CA TYR A 36 25.56 8.10 -0.69
C TYR A 36 25.03 6.75 -0.18
N ARG A 37 25.44 6.35 1.03
CA ARG A 37 24.97 5.08 1.65
C ARG A 37 23.51 5.11 2.07
N ASN A 38 22.99 6.28 2.44
CA ASN A 38 21.59 6.46 2.86
C ASN A 38 20.65 6.85 1.72
N ARG A 39 21.10 6.81 0.48
CA ARG A 39 20.16 6.96 -0.64
C ARG A 39 19.20 5.77 -0.61
N PRO A 40 17.86 6.01 -0.51
CA PRO A 40 16.92 4.93 -0.71
C PRO A 40 17.21 4.32 -2.10
N SER A 41 17.27 2.99 -2.18
CA SER A 41 17.31 2.32 -3.47
C SER A 41 16.06 2.74 -4.25
N PRO A 42 16.14 2.97 -5.56
CA PRO A 42 14.94 3.16 -6.34
C PRO A 42 14.02 1.96 -6.10
N TYR A 43 12.76 2.23 -5.75
CA TYR A 43 11.75 1.19 -5.59
C TYR A 43 11.60 0.45 -6.92
N ASP A 44 11.91 -0.83 -6.92
CA ASP A 44 11.66 -1.71 -8.05
C ASP A 44 10.50 -2.66 -7.67
N PRO A 45 9.30 -2.41 -8.21
CA PRO A 45 8.13 -3.22 -7.89
C PRO A 45 8.26 -4.68 -8.38
N GLU A 46 9.10 -4.94 -9.38
CA GLU A 46 9.31 -6.30 -9.89
C GLU A 46 10.20 -7.12 -8.95
N GLU A 47 11.28 -6.53 -8.43
CA GLU A 47 12.20 -7.20 -7.49
C GLU A 47 11.47 -7.56 -6.17
N GLU A 48 10.63 -6.66 -5.65
CA GLU A 48 9.88 -6.90 -4.41
C GLU A 48 8.80 -7.96 -4.60
N SER A 49 8.13 -7.98 -5.74
CA SER A 49 7.12 -8.99 -6.07
C SER A 49 7.72 -10.38 -6.25
N GLU A 50 8.91 -10.50 -6.84
CA GLU A 50 9.61 -11.78 -6.98
C GLU A 50 10.04 -12.37 -5.64
N VAL A 51 10.49 -11.55 -4.68
CA VAL A 51 10.88 -12.01 -3.33
C VAL A 51 9.66 -12.54 -2.56
N ILE A 52 8.54 -11.83 -2.61
CA ILE A 52 7.31 -12.25 -1.92
C ILE A 52 6.75 -13.53 -2.55
N THR A 53 6.68 -13.59 -3.88
CA THR A 53 6.15 -14.76 -4.60
C THR A 53 7.06 -15.98 -4.50
N SER A 54 8.37 -15.80 -4.45
CA SER A 54 9.32 -16.92 -4.26
C SER A 54 9.18 -17.55 -2.87
N ASN A 55 8.98 -16.73 -1.82
CA ASN A 55 8.76 -17.23 -0.46
C ASN A 55 7.40 -17.95 -0.30
N LEU A 56 6.38 -17.52 -1.01
CA LEU A 56 5.08 -18.21 -1.06
C LEU A 56 5.17 -19.54 -1.79
N ARG A 57 5.92 -19.63 -2.88
CA ARG A 57 6.15 -20.88 -3.63
C ARG A 57 6.91 -21.94 -2.82
N LEU A 58 7.77 -21.53 -1.89
CA LEU A 58 8.52 -22.47 -1.03
C LEU A 58 7.61 -23.29 -0.09
N ASN A 59 6.39 -22.84 0.18
CA ASN A 59 5.43 -23.50 1.08
C ASN A 59 4.36 -24.30 0.33
N LEU A 60 4.33 -24.25 -1.00
CA LEU A 60 3.40 -25.05 -1.78
C LEU A 60 3.98 -26.46 -2.07
N PRO A 61 3.16 -27.52 -2.03
CA PRO A 61 3.58 -28.83 -2.49
C PRO A 61 4.09 -28.75 -3.93
N GLN A 62 5.16 -29.46 -4.24
CA GLN A 62 5.81 -29.44 -5.57
C GLN A 62 4.88 -29.80 -6.76
N ALA A 63 3.73 -30.38 -6.48
CA ALA A 63 2.71 -30.78 -7.45
C ALA A 63 1.42 -29.94 -7.34
N ALA A 64 1.42 -28.82 -6.59
CA ALA A 64 0.23 -27.98 -6.52
C ALA A 64 0.03 -27.30 -7.89
N PRO A 65 -1.17 -27.39 -8.50
CA PRO A 65 -1.46 -26.64 -9.72
C PRO A 65 -1.41 -25.13 -9.41
N ASP A 66 -1.03 -24.34 -10.39
CA ASP A 66 -1.12 -22.88 -10.26
C ASP A 66 -2.58 -22.48 -10.01
N PRO A 67 -2.85 -21.59 -9.03
CA PRO A 67 -4.20 -21.12 -8.77
C PRO A 67 -4.73 -20.38 -10.00
N ILE A 68 -5.89 -20.78 -10.48
CA ILE A 68 -6.59 -20.11 -11.58
C ILE A 68 -7.75 -19.33 -10.94
N PHE A 69 -7.79 -18.02 -11.20
CA PHE A 69 -8.90 -17.16 -10.77
C PHE A 69 -9.75 -16.83 -12.00
N GLU A 70 -11.06 -16.96 -11.86
CA GLU A 70 -12.04 -16.59 -12.86
C GLU A 70 -12.98 -15.53 -12.27
N ASP A 71 -13.30 -14.49 -13.06
CA ASP A 71 -14.30 -13.51 -12.66
C ASP A 71 -15.71 -14.07 -12.89
N ILE A 72 -16.38 -14.41 -11.81
CA ILE A 72 -17.76 -14.94 -11.79
C ILE A 72 -18.77 -13.90 -11.29
N THR A 73 -18.42 -12.62 -11.20
CA THR A 73 -19.25 -11.55 -10.61
C THR A 73 -20.66 -11.52 -11.20
N GLU A 74 -20.79 -11.65 -12.53
CA GLU A 74 -22.09 -11.63 -13.20
C GLU A 74 -22.87 -12.93 -12.95
N GLN A 75 -22.20 -14.09 -13.09
CA GLN A 75 -22.82 -15.40 -12.88
C GLN A 75 -23.27 -15.60 -11.44
N ALA A 76 -22.49 -15.08 -10.48
CA ALA A 76 -22.82 -15.12 -9.06
C ALA A 76 -23.91 -14.13 -8.63
N GLY A 77 -24.39 -13.25 -9.51
CA GLY A 77 -25.45 -12.29 -9.18
C GLY A 77 -24.97 -11.05 -8.42
N LEU A 78 -23.64 -10.75 -8.44
CA LEU A 78 -23.03 -9.67 -7.69
C LEU A 78 -22.82 -8.36 -8.48
N SER A 79 -23.16 -8.33 -9.76
CA SER A 79 -22.92 -7.21 -10.69
C SER A 79 -23.61 -5.89 -10.28
N GLY A 80 -24.61 -5.96 -9.39
CA GLY A 80 -25.30 -4.78 -8.83
C GLY A 80 -24.54 -4.03 -7.75
N PHE A 81 -23.49 -4.61 -7.18
CA PHE A 81 -22.72 -3.97 -6.10
C PHE A 81 -21.80 -2.89 -6.65
N ARG A 82 -21.74 -1.76 -5.94
CA ARG A 82 -20.83 -0.66 -6.23
C ARG A 82 -20.05 -0.27 -4.98
N THR A 83 -18.74 -0.34 -5.07
CA THR A 83 -17.84 0.04 -3.97
C THR A 83 -17.71 1.55 -3.81
N PHE A 84 -17.90 2.30 -4.90
CA PHE A 84 -17.63 3.74 -4.94
C PHE A 84 -18.63 4.48 -5.84
N GLN A 85 -19.01 5.70 -5.43
CA GLN A 85 -19.92 6.56 -6.16
C GLN A 85 -19.23 7.84 -6.66
N GLY A 86 -19.36 8.11 -7.96
CA GLY A 86 -18.83 9.32 -8.60
C GLY A 86 -17.37 9.24 -9.02
N PRO A 87 -16.79 10.34 -9.51
CA PRO A 87 -15.39 10.40 -9.89
C PRO A 87 -14.48 10.37 -8.67
N ARG A 88 -13.36 9.66 -8.76
CA ARG A 88 -12.33 9.68 -7.72
C ARG A 88 -11.57 11.00 -7.74
N THR A 89 -11.22 11.51 -6.56
CA THR A 89 -10.44 12.73 -6.39
C THR A 89 -8.99 12.46 -5.97
N SER A 90 -8.56 11.20 -6.03
CA SER A 90 -7.21 10.74 -5.68
C SER A 90 -6.84 11.01 -4.22
N GLN A 91 -7.81 10.96 -3.32
CA GLN A 91 -7.58 11.02 -1.88
C GLN A 91 -7.44 9.59 -1.34
N LEU A 92 -6.49 9.38 -0.44
CA LEU A 92 -6.15 8.05 0.10
C LEU A 92 -7.38 7.22 0.55
N PRO A 93 -8.38 7.77 1.27
CA PRO A 93 -9.56 7.00 1.66
C PRO A 93 -10.40 6.47 0.49
N GLU A 94 -10.34 7.11 -0.68
CA GLU A 94 -11.06 6.70 -1.88
C GLU A 94 -10.42 5.51 -2.59
N ASP A 95 -9.12 5.29 -2.35
CA ASP A 95 -8.32 4.27 -3.01
C ASP A 95 -8.08 3.02 -2.16
N MET A 96 -8.54 3.01 -0.90
CA MET A 96 -8.30 1.89 0.02
C MET A 96 -9.15 0.64 -0.24
N GLY A 97 -10.16 0.71 -1.10
CA GLY A 97 -11.05 -0.41 -1.36
C GLY A 97 -12.07 -0.67 -0.24
N GLY A 98 -13.08 -1.47 -0.53
CA GLY A 98 -14.08 -1.93 0.43
C GLY A 98 -13.67 -3.24 1.10
N GLY A 99 -14.45 -3.68 2.09
CA GLY A 99 -14.30 -4.98 2.73
C GLY A 99 -15.31 -6.01 2.22
N ALA A 100 -15.02 -7.26 2.49
CA ALA A 100 -15.94 -8.39 2.29
C ALA A 100 -15.85 -9.32 3.50
N ALA A 101 -16.98 -9.84 3.95
CA ALA A 101 -17.05 -10.86 4.98
C ALA A 101 -17.97 -11.99 4.53
N PHE A 102 -17.59 -13.21 4.85
CA PHE A 102 -18.41 -14.39 4.70
C PHE A 102 -18.90 -14.87 6.08
N GLY A 103 -20.15 -15.36 6.13
CA GLY A 103 -20.70 -15.92 7.34
C GLY A 103 -22.18 -16.29 7.14
N ASP A 104 -22.59 -17.39 7.73
CA ASP A 104 -23.95 -17.91 7.68
C ASP A 104 -24.86 -17.07 8.61
N PHE A 105 -25.55 -16.05 8.05
CA PHE A 105 -26.35 -15.12 8.83
C PHE A 105 -27.77 -15.64 9.14
N ASP A 106 -28.29 -16.54 8.29
CA ASP A 106 -29.64 -17.11 8.44
C ASP A 106 -29.64 -18.56 8.93
N ASN A 107 -28.44 -19.10 9.18
CA ASN A 107 -28.19 -20.43 9.75
C ASN A 107 -28.73 -21.57 8.88
N ASP A 108 -28.61 -21.41 7.55
CA ASP A 108 -28.97 -22.45 6.58
C ASP A 108 -27.81 -23.40 6.23
N GLY A 109 -26.58 -23.10 6.67
CA GLY A 109 -25.38 -23.90 6.50
C GLY A 109 -24.49 -23.46 5.33
N ASP A 110 -24.91 -22.46 4.55
CA ASP A 110 -24.15 -21.86 3.46
C ASP A 110 -23.62 -20.49 3.86
N ASP A 111 -22.33 -20.20 3.61
CA ASP A 111 -21.77 -18.90 3.93
C ASP A 111 -22.32 -17.82 3.01
N ASP A 112 -22.93 -16.81 3.59
CA ASP A 112 -23.41 -15.59 2.95
C ASP A 112 -22.31 -14.56 2.77
N LEU A 113 -22.58 -13.52 1.98
CA LEU A 113 -21.59 -12.51 1.65
C LEU A 113 -22.07 -11.11 2.03
N PHE A 114 -21.30 -10.44 2.88
CA PHE A 114 -21.48 -9.02 3.19
C PHE A 114 -20.40 -8.20 2.49
N LEU A 115 -20.81 -7.23 1.64
CA LEU A 115 -19.92 -6.35 0.91
C LEU A 115 -20.01 -4.93 1.45
N VAL A 116 -18.86 -4.39 1.87
CA VAL A 116 -18.74 -3.03 2.42
C VAL A 116 -18.41 -2.05 1.31
N SER A 117 -19.23 -1.00 1.19
CA SER A 117 -18.95 0.11 0.30
C SER A 117 -17.98 1.10 0.94
N VAL A 118 -16.95 1.52 0.20
CA VAL A 118 -16.06 2.64 0.58
C VAL A 118 -16.81 3.97 0.59
N GLY A 119 -17.86 4.07 -0.20
CA GLY A 119 -18.69 5.26 -0.33
C GLY A 119 -18.41 6.05 -1.59
N GLY A 120 -17.96 7.28 -1.48
CA GLY A 120 -17.69 8.20 -2.57
C GLY A 120 -16.67 9.25 -2.15
N HIS A 121 -16.46 10.27 -2.97
CA HIS A 121 -15.56 11.36 -2.62
C HIS A 121 -15.96 11.99 -1.26
N LEU A 122 -15.00 12.56 -0.53
CA LEU A 122 -15.19 12.96 0.88
C LEU A 122 -16.31 13.98 1.10
N ASN A 123 -16.64 14.79 0.09
CA ASN A 123 -17.69 15.79 0.15
C ASN A 123 -19.08 15.26 -0.24
N LEU A 124 -19.19 13.97 -0.61
CA LEU A 124 -20.48 13.38 -0.97
C LEU A 124 -21.34 13.23 0.30
N PRO A 125 -22.60 13.71 0.30
CA PRO A 125 -23.47 13.56 1.44
C PRO A 125 -23.82 12.08 1.68
N THR A 126 -24.08 11.71 2.94
CA THR A 126 -24.27 10.31 3.34
C THR A 126 -25.43 9.63 2.61
N ASN A 127 -26.50 10.35 2.29
CA ASN A 127 -27.67 9.81 1.57
C ASN A 127 -27.38 9.51 0.09
N GLU A 128 -26.26 9.97 -0.44
CA GLU A 128 -25.83 9.71 -1.82
C GLU A 128 -24.74 8.63 -1.91
N LEU A 129 -24.23 8.15 -0.76
CA LEU A 129 -23.26 7.06 -0.74
C LEU A 129 -23.90 5.75 -1.23
N PRO A 130 -23.18 4.91 -1.97
CA PRO A 130 -23.65 3.56 -2.26
C PRO A 130 -23.75 2.75 -0.96
N PRO A 131 -24.83 1.99 -0.76
CA PRO A 131 -24.99 1.18 0.45
C PRO A 131 -24.04 -0.02 0.45
N SER A 132 -23.61 -0.42 1.64
CA SER A 132 -23.10 -1.76 1.87
C SER A 132 -24.23 -2.79 1.69
N GLN A 133 -23.94 -3.98 1.20
CA GLN A 133 -24.95 -4.95 0.80
C GLN A 133 -24.72 -6.33 1.41
N LEU A 134 -25.81 -6.97 1.81
CA LEU A 134 -25.84 -8.35 2.27
C LEU A 134 -26.44 -9.22 1.15
N TYR A 135 -25.76 -10.29 0.86
CA TYR A 135 -26.13 -11.28 -0.15
C TYR A 135 -26.27 -12.64 0.49
N ARG A 136 -27.43 -13.25 0.33
CA ARG A 136 -27.68 -14.62 0.76
C ARG A 136 -27.18 -15.60 -0.29
N ASN A 137 -26.42 -16.60 0.14
CA ASN A 137 -26.00 -17.71 -0.68
C ASN A 137 -27.19 -18.65 -0.97
N ARG A 138 -27.27 -19.17 -2.19
CA ARG A 138 -28.28 -20.15 -2.59
C ARG A 138 -27.76 -21.58 -2.54
N GLY A 139 -26.52 -21.82 -2.13
CA GLY A 139 -25.90 -23.13 -2.13
C GLY A 139 -25.49 -23.65 -3.52
N ASP A 140 -25.70 -22.86 -4.58
CA ASP A 140 -25.37 -23.22 -5.97
C ASP A 140 -24.27 -22.34 -6.58
N GLY A 141 -23.62 -21.49 -5.74
CA GLY A 141 -22.61 -20.52 -6.15
C GLY A 141 -23.20 -19.19 -6.64
N THR A 142 -24.51 -18.97 -6.48
CA THR A 142 -25.18 -17.71 -6.78
C THR A 142 -25.71 -17.05 -5.50
N PHE A 143 -25.90 -15.72 -5.56
CA PHE A 143 -26.28 -14.92 -4.41
C PHE A 143 -27.48 -14.02 -4.70
N ASP A 144 -28.37 -13.89 -3.72
CA ASP A 144 -29.50 -12.95 -3.72
C ASP A 144 -29.18 -11.73 -2.86
N ASN A 145 -29.37 -10.54 -3.39
CA ASN A 145 -29.30 -9.33 -2.58
C ASN A 145 -30.49 -9.27 -1.63
N VAL A 146 -30.24 -9.42 -0.34
CA VAL A 146 -31.25 -9.41 0.73
C VAL A 146 -31.13 -8.19 1.64
N SER A 147 -30.49 -7.10 1.18
CA SER A 147 -30.30 -5.85 1.91
C SER A 147 -31.64 -5.19 2.20
N THR A 148 -32.35 -5.67 3.23
CA THR A 148 -33.62 -5.10 3.71
C THR A 148 -33.40 -4.07 4.82
N PHE A 149 -32.15 -3.87 5.25
CA PHE A 149 -31.81 -2.88 6.29
C PHE A 149 -32.01 -1.46 5.78
N PRO A 150 -32.39 -0.51 6.65
CA PRO A 150 -32.26 0.88 6.31
C PRO A 150 -30.81 1.07 5.81
N GLU A 151 -30.69 1.40 4.57
CA GLU A 151 -29.51 1.43 3.73
C GLU A 151 -28.25 1.78 4.53
N LEU A 152 -27.35 0.82 4.73
CA LEU A 152 -26.10 1.02 5.45
C LEU A 152 -25.16 1.86 4.59
N ARG A 153 -25.46 3.16 4.51
CA ARG A 153 -24.71 4.16 3.76
C ARG A 153 -23.63 4.75 4.65
N ILE A 154 -22.59 4.00 4.85
CA ILE A 154 -21.42 4.40 5.65
C ILE A 154 -20.17 4.40 4.78
N ARG A 155 -19.15 5.11 5.23
CA ARG A 155 -17.81 4.96 4.67
C ARG A 155 -17.12 3.86 5.45
N GLY A 156 -16.96 2.70 4.84
CA GLY A 156 -16.32 1.55 5.44
C GLY A 156 -15.09 1.11 4.66
N MET A 157 -14.07 0.61 5.37
CA MET A 157 -12.83 0.09 4.80
C MET A 157 -12.56 -1.36 5.20
N GLY A 158 -13.52 -2.01 5.87
CA GLY A 158 -13.40 -3.40 6.31
C GLY A 158 -14.75 -3.96 6.72
N ALA A 159 -14.86 -5.27 6.78
CA ALA A 159 -16.02 -6.03 7.26
C ALA A 159 -15.61 -6.91 8.42
#